data_ea8123836c9fcb62a31673c4a9f86ca9
#
_entry.id   ea8123836c9fcb62a31673c4a9f86ca9
#
_cell.length_a   1.000
_cell.length_b   1.000
_cell.length_c   1.000
_cell.angle_alpha   90.00
_cell.angle_beta   90.00
_cell.angle_gamma   90.00
#
_symmetry.space_group_name_H-M   'P 1'
#
loop_
_entity.id
_entity.type
_entity.pdbx_description
1 polymer ?
#
loop_
_entity_poly.entity_id
_entity_poly.type
_entity_poly.pdbx_seq_one_letter_code
_entity_poly.pdbx_strand_id
1 'polypeptide(L)'
;MRALITEKFAGQLASAPPEVQRAFARQLPHLLRDLRYPGLHAKKYDEARNIWQARVTRDWRFYFRIEGETYILQTIIPHPK
;
A
#
# COMPACT_ATOMS: atom_id res chain seq x y z
N MET A 1 -7.24 -2.83 -12.55
CA MET A 1 -6.41 -1.71 -12.06
C MET A 1 -4.94 -2.07 -12.19
N ARG A 2 -4.10 -1.07 -12.35
CA ARG A 2 -2.64 -1.21 -12.39
C ARG A 2 -2.03 -0.58 -11.15
N ALA A 3 -0.78 -0.95 -10.85
CA ALA A 3 -0.03 -0.30 -9.78
C ALA A 3 1.26 0.30 -10.36
N LEU A 4 1.53 1.54 -10.01
CA LEU A 4 2.79 2.20 -10.29
C LEU A 4 3.58 2.25 -8.99
N ILE A 5 4.74 1.60 -8.96
CA ILE A 5 5.60 1.60 -7.78
C ILE A 5 6.62 2.71 -7.95
N THR A 6 6.55 3.74 -7.09
CA THR A 6 7.48 4.85 -7.13
C THR A 6 8.86 4.41 -6.65
N GLU A 7 9.90 5.17 -7.01
CA GLU A 7 11.26 4.88 -6.54
C GLU A 7 11.35 4.87 -5.02
N LYS A 8 10.70 5.82 -4.37
CA LYS A 8 10.66 5.89 -2.91
C LYS A 8 10.07 4.62 -2.32
N PHE A 9 8.92 4.18 -2.86
CA PHE A 9 8.26 2.97 -2.39
C PHE A 9 9.16 1.75 -2.58
N ALA A 10 9.73 1.61 -3.77
CA ALA A 10 10.61 0.47 -4.08
C ALA A 10 11.80 0.40 -3.12
N GLY A 11 12.41 1.55 -2.82
CA GLY A 11 13.52 1.60 -1.88
C GLY A 11 13.12 1.23 -0.46
N GLN A 12 11.97 1.72 -0.02
CA GLN A 12 11.44 1.39 1.31
C GLN A 12 11.10 -0.09 1.41
N LEU A 13 10.48 -0.65 0.37
CA LEU A 13 10.14 -2.06 0.34
C LEU A 13 11.38 -2.93 0.37
N ALA A 14 12.40 -2.57 -0.42
CA ALA A 14 13.65 -3.32 -0.46
C ALA A 14 14.36 -3.33 0.90
N SER A 15 14.18 -2.27 1.70
CA SER A 15 14.79 -2.15 3.02
C SER A 15 13.91 -2.73 4.15
N ALA A 16 12.70 -3.15 3.82
CA ALA A 16 11.78 -3.71 4.81
C ALA A 16 12.17 -5.14 5.18
N PRO A 17 11.75 -5.62 6.36
CA PRO A 17 11.98 -7.02 6.73
C PRO A 17 11.41 -7.98 5.69
N PRO A 18 12.02 -9.16 5.50
CA PRO A 18 11.54 -10.13 4.51
C PRO A 18 10.06 -10.52 4.66
N GLU A 19 9.56 -10.64 5.89
CA GLU A 19 8.14 -10.96 6.11
C GLU A 19 7.22 -9.85 5.65
N VAL A 20 7.67 -8.60 5.71
CA VAL A 20 6.90 -7.46 5.21
C VAL A 20 6.88 -7.48 3.69
N GLN A 21 8.00 -7.77 3.07
CA GLN A 21 8.07 -7.89 1.61
C GLN A 21 7.13 -8.98 1.10
N ARG A 22 7.13 -10.14 1.77
CA ARG A 22 6.23 -11.24 1.41
C ARG A 22 4.77 -10.88 1.62
N ALA A 23 4.47 -10.22 2.73
CA ALA A 23 3.11 -9.80 3.03
C ALA A 23 2.59 -8.81 2.00
N PHE A 24 3.42 -7.85 1.60
CA PHE A 24 3.03 -6.89 0.56
C PHE A 24 2.78 -7.62 -0.77
N ALA A 25 3.64 -8.57 -1.12
CA ALA A 25 3.46 -9.36 -2.34
C ALA A 25 2.14 -10.13 -2.35
N ARG A 26 1.66 -10.55 -1.18
CA ARG A 26 0.35 -11.21 -1.06
C ARG A 26 -0.80 -10.21 -1.15
N GLN A 27 -0.62 -9.00 -0.62
CA GLN A 27 -1.68 -7.98 -0.60
C GLN A 27 -1.88 -7.31 -1.95
N LEU A 28 -0.82 -7.15 -2.73
CA LEU A 28 -0.91 -6.43 -3.99
C LEU A 28 -1.95 -7.00 -4.96
N PRO A 29 -2.02 -8.31 -5.21
CA PRO A 29 -3.05 -8.85 -6.08
C PRO A 29 -4.48 -8.54 -5.59
N HIS A 30 -4.69 -8.53 -4.28
CA HIS A 30 -6.00 -8.18 -3.73
C HIS A 30 -6.34 -6.73 -4.01
N LEU A 31 -5.37 -5.83 -3.84
CA LEU A 31 -5.56 -4.41 -4.15
C LEU A 31 -5.94 -4.22 -5.62
N LEU A 32 -5.22 -4.90 -6.52
CA LEU A 32 -5.45 -4.76 -7.96
C LEU A 32 -6.83 -5.30 -8.38
N ARG A 33 -7.36 -6.26 -7.63
CA ARG A 33 -8.64 -6.88 -7.92
C ARG A 33 -9.80 -6.13 -7.28
N ASP A 34 -9.66 -5.74 -6.02
CA ASP A 34 -10.76 -5.15 -5.27
C ASP A 34 -10.23 -4.33 -4.08
N LEU A 35 -10.32 -3.01 -4.19
CA LEU A 35 -9.92 -2.10 -3.12
C LEU A 35 -10.64 -2.40 -1.79
N ARG A 36 -11.83 -2.98 -1.86
CA ARG A 36 -12.65 -3.28 -0.69
C ARG A 36 -12.35 -4.65 -0.06
N TYR A 37 -11.35 -5.37 -0.58
CA TYR A 37 -10.96 -6.64 0.02
C TYR A 37 -10.71 -6.44 1.52
N PRO A 38 -11.40 -7.18 2.41
CA PRO A 38 -11.35 -6.90 3.86
C PRO A 38 -9.95 -6.93 4.46
N GLY A 39 -9.08 -7.82 3.99
CA GLY A 39 -7.73 -7.94 4.52
C GLY A 39 -6.86 -6.70 4.31
N LEU A 40 -7.21 -5.84 3.34
CA LEU A 40 -6.47 -4.61 3.09
C LEU A 40 -6.76 -3.52 4.14
N HIS A 41 -7.95 -3.53 4.72
CA HIS A 41 -8.40 -2.46 5.61
C HIS A 41 -8.16 -1.08 4.98
N ALA A 42 -8.43 -0.97 3.66
CA ALA A 42 -8.16 0.26 2.93
C ALA A 42 -9.12 1.36 3.35
N LYS A 43 -8.59 2.55 3.57
CA LYS A 43 -9.39 3.70 3.93
C LYS A 43 -8.69 4.98 3.51
N LYS A 44 -9.49 6.05 3.36
CA LYS A 44 -8.92 7.37 3.07
C LYS A 44 -8.14 7.85 4.29
N TYR A 45 -6.89 8.21 4.08
CA TYR A 45 -6.00 8.68 5.14
C TYR A 45 -5.91 10.20 5.16
N ASP A 46 -5.83 10.84 3.99
CA ASP A 46 -5.74 12.28 3.86
C ASP A 46 -6.66 12.71 2.71
N GLU A 47 -7.81 13.28 3.07
CA GLU A 47 -8.82 13.69 2.09
C GLU A 47 -8.30 14.79 1.17
N ALA A 48 -7.59 15.77 1.72
CA ALA A 48 -7.11 16.92 0.96
C ALA A 48 -6.12 16.50 -0.13
N ARG A 49 -5.28 15.50 0.17
CA ARG A 49 -4.27 15.02 -0.75
C ARG A 49 -4.69 13.76 -1.50
N ASN A 50 -5.90 13.26 -1.23
CA ASN A 50 -6.42 12.03 -1.84
C ASN A 50 -5.51 10.83 -1.60
N ILE A 51 -4.98 10.72 -0.38
CA ILE A 51 -4.08 9.62 0.00
C ILE A 51 -4.87 8.56 0.75
N TRP A 52 -4.70 7.31 0.33
CA TRP A 52 -5.28 6.14 0.94
C TRP A 52 -4.24 5.37 1.74
N GLN A 53 -4.70 4.64 2.75
CA GLN A 53 -3.86 3.78 3.57
C GLN A 53 -4.40 2.36 3.49
N ALA A 54 -3.50 1.38 3.42
CA ALA A 54 -3.89 -0.02 3.48
C ALA A 54 -2.89 -0.80 4.33
N ARG A 55 -3.36 -1.94 4.86
CA ARG A 55 -2.55 -2.78 5.74
C ARG A 55 -1.63 -3.68 4.93
N VAL A 56 -0.36 -3.76 5.34
CA VAL A 56 0.58 -4.77 4.86
C VAL A 56 0.57 -5.93 5.85
N THR A 57 0.94 -5.63 7.11
CA THR A 57 0.84 -6.53 8.24
C THR A 57 0.23 -5.75 9.39
N ARG A 58 0.12 -6.39 10.57
CA ARG A 58 -0.37 -5.72 11.76
C ARG A 58 0.39 -4.43 12.05
N ASP A 59 1.71 -4.44 11.83
CA ASP A 59 2.58 -3.32 12.22
C ASP A 59 3.08 -2.48 11.06
N TRP A 60 2.66 -2.78 9.83
CA TRP A 60 3.09 -2.04 8.65
C TRP A 60 1.92 -1.62 7.80
N ARG A 61 2.03 -0.42 7.18
CA ARG A 61 1.02 0.15 6.30
C ARG A 61 1.66 0.64 5.03
N PHE A 62 0.87 0.68 3.94
CA PHE A 62 1.32 1.35 2.75
C PHE A 62 0.29 2.41 2.33
N TYR A 63 0.77 3.41 1.61
CA TYR A 63 0.00 4.59 1.25
C TYR A 63 0.06 4.78 -0.26
N PHE A 64 -1.07 5.17 -0.83
CA PHE A 64 -1.19 5.28 -2.28
C PHE A 64 -2.24 6.31 -2.66
N ARG A 65 -2.15 6.80 -3.89
CA ARG A 65 -3.20 7.61 -4.51
C ARG A 65 -3.82 6.79 -5.63
N ILE A 66 -5.03 7.16 -6.02
CA ILE A 66 -5.72 6.55 -7.15
C ILE A 66 -5.84 7.60 -8.24
N GLU A 67 -5.27 7.30 -9.40
CA GLU A 67 -5.36 8.18 -10.57
C GLU A 67 -5.88 7.35 -11.74
N GLY A 68 -7.13 7.60 -12.14
CA GLY A 68 -7.78 6.80 -13.17
C GLY A 68 -7.85 5.35 -12.73
N GLU A 69 -7.23 4.46 -13.51
CA GLU A 69 -7.20 3.03 -13.22
C GLU A 69 -5.86 2.59 -12.61
N THR A 70 -5.11 3.53 -12.04
CA THR A 70 -3.78 3.25 -11.53
C THR A 70 -3.69 3.61 -10.05
N TYR A 71 -3.12 2.69 -9.26
CA TYR A 71 -2.72 2.95 -7.89
C TYR A 71 -1.27 3.45 -7.91
N ILE A 72 -1.04 4.65 -7.42
CA ILE A 72 0.30 5.22 -7.30
C ILE A 72 0.81 4.91 -5.89
N LEU A 73 1.69 3.93 -5.77
CA LEU A 73 2.19 3.48 -4.46
C LEU A 73 3.32 4.40 -4.01
N GLN A 74 3.08 5.14 -2.94
CA GLN A 74 3.96 6.23 -2.52
C GLN A 74 4.90 5.86 -1.38
N THR A 75 4.39 5.15 -0.37
CA THR A 75 5.13 4.94 0.87
C THR A 75 4.72 3.61 1.49
N ILE A 76 5.70 2.88 2.05
CA ILE A 76 5.46 1.69 2.87
C ILE A 76 6.34 1.81 4.11
N ILE A 77 5.71 1.89 5.28
CA ILE A 77 6.40 2.22 6.54
C ILE A 77 5.74 1.47 7.70
N PRO A 78 6.46 1.35 8.84
CA PRO A 78 5.85 0.83 10.06
C PRO A 78 4.69 1.72 10.49
N HIS A 79 3.64 1.10 11.02
CA HIS A 79 2.49 1.83 11.54
C HIS A 79 2.80 2.32 12.96
N PRO A 80 2.63 3.58 13.25
CA PRO A 80 2.84 4.10 14.62
C PRO A 80 1.88 3.44 15.60
N LYS A 81 2.38 3.13 16.78
CA LYS A 81 1.57 2.55 17.84
C LYS A 81 0.92 3.65 18.69
#